data_c2810e70040b2b68037ebfa4d08f8997
#
_entry.id   c2810e70040b2b68037ebfa4d08f8997
#
_cell.length_a   1.000
_cell.length_b   1.000
_cell.length_c   1.000
_cell.angle_alpha   90.00
_cell.angle_beta   90.00
_cell.angle_gamma   90.00
#
_symmetry.space_group_name_H-M   'P 1'
#
loop_
_entity.id
_entity.type
_entity.pdbx_description
1 polymer ?
#
loop_
_entity_poly.entity_id
_entity_poly.type
_entity_poly.pdbx_seq_one_letter_code
_entity_poly.pdbx_strand_id
1 'polypeptide(L)'
;MPNEDQKHAPLCILHLEDSVHDHRLVKREFQKSGETIDIRHVENLADFEKALQETHFDVILADYRLPGFTALDAWQLMKSKHIRLPFILLSGAIGETAAVAAIQAGISDYLPKDDLTKLRHVTQRAVEMHRIVLAKEQADAELAESEKRLASFAEHLQLAIEQERAAIARELHDDIGGSLAAIRFDLSWIGRHTTDPATIAHVHAATDMLQHAVEANQRIMMNLRPAILDQGLVAAIHWLGSSFSRRTGIETVIRAHLQNDQLTKAVQLTAYRTAQEALTNIGKYAQCTQVKIDLAGDDNFLTLEIADNGQGIDSANAGSPGGFGIKGLKERAKTIGGWLDVSSQKGLGTSITLSVPIENRPPPEAGENSE
;
A
#
# COMPACT_ATOMS: atom_id res chain seq x y z
N MET A 1 -21.28 18.51 29.18
CA MET A 1 -22.72 18.29 29.37
C MET A 1 -23.18 17.36 28.25
N PRO A 2 -23.63 16.14 28.51
CA PRO A 2 -24.15 15.27 27.47
C PRO A 2 -25.52 15.78 27.03
N ASN A 3 -25.71 15.77 25.71
CA ASN A 3 -26.88 16.28 25.01
C ASN A 3 -28.09 15.39 25.28
N GLU A 4 -29.10 15.88 26.01
CA GLU A 4 -30.27 15.15 26.48
C GLU A 4 -31.41 14.98 25.45
N ASP A 5 -31.17 15.21 24.15
CA ASP A 5 -32.25 15.21 23.13
C ASP A 5 -32.03 14.21 21.97
N GLN A 6 -31.41 13.05 22.21
CA GLN A 6 -31.61 11.93 21.30
C GLN A 6 -32.90 11.18 21.69
N LYS A 7 -34.06 11.66 21.26
CA LYS A 7 -35.26 10.81 21.12
C LYS A 7 -34.87 9.66 20.22
N HIS A 8 -34.68 8.47 20.84
CA HIS A 8 -34.42 7.25 20.07
C HIS A 8 -35.60 7.05 19.11
N ALA A 9 -35.32 6.96 17.80
CA ALA A 9 -36.31 6.53 16.84
C ALA A 9 -36.94 5.20 17.30
N PRO A 10 -38.24 4.96 17.06
CA PRO A 10 -38.89 3.72 17.48
C PRO A 10 -38.16 2.52 16.85
N LEU A 11 -37.94 1.49 17.61
CA LEU A 11 -37.39 0.23 17.15
C LEU A 11 -38.39 -0.43 16.18
N CYS A 12 -38.05 -0.58 14.90
CA CYS A 12 -38.94 -1.15 13.88
C CYS A 12 -38.75 -2.67 13.81
N ILE A 13 -39.76 -3.41 14.16
CA ILE A 13 -39.75 -4.88 14.28
C ILE A 13 -40.66 -5.49 13.23
N LEU A 14 -40.17 -6.42 12.44
CA LEU A 14 -41.02 -7.32 11.62
C LEU A 14 -41.24 -8.61 12.38
N HIS A 15 -42.50 -8.90 12.73
CA HIS A 15 -42.89 -10.09 13.49
C HIS A 15 -43.66 -11.07 12.63
N LEU A 16 -43.04 -12.19 12.31
CA LEU A 16 -43.62 -13.29 11.55
C LEU A 16 -44.20 -14.34 12.52
N GLU A 17 -45.52 -14.39 12.65
CA GLU A 17 -46.25 -15.18 13.66
C GLU A 17 -47.67 -15.43 13.17
N ASP A 18 -48.15 -16.66 13.18
CA ASP A 18 -49.52 -17.00 12.80
C ASP A 18 -50.54 -16.85 13.96
N SER A 19 -50.06 -16.89 15.21
CA SER A 19 -50.88 -16.70 16.38
C SER A 19 -51.03 -15.23 16.79
N VAL A 20 -52.19 -14.66 16.60
CA VAL A 20 -52.51 -13.30 17.08
C VAL A 20 -52.34 -13.19 18.62
N HIS A 21 -52.51 -14.31 19.35
CA HIS A 21 -52.30 -14.32 20.80
C HIS A 21 -50.81 -14.13 21.13
N ASP A 22 -49.93 -14.88 20.49
CA ASP A 22 -48.49 -14.82 20.73
C ASP A 22 -47.93 -13.47 20.26
N HIS A 23 -48.42 -12.94 19.13
CA HIS A 23 -48.09 -11.58 18.74
C HIS A 23 -48.43 -10.53 19.84
N ARG A 24 -49.62 -10.65 20.48
CA ARG A 24 -49.99 -9.74 21.54
C ARG A 24 -49.11 -9.89 22.78
N LEU A 25 -48.65 -11.10 23.09
CA LEU A 25 -47.70 -11.34 24.18
C LEU A 25 -46.36 -10.65 23.92
N VAL A 26 -45.78 -10.81 22.72
CA VAL A 26 -44.56 -10.15 22.29
C VAL A 26 -44.72 -8.63 22.40
N LYS A 27 -45.78 -8.07 21.85
CA LYS A 27 -46.07 -6.62 21.90
C LYS A 27 -46.16 -6.10 23.33
N ARG A 28 -46.86 -6.84 24.21
CA ARG A 28 -47.02 -6.50 25.63
C ARG A 28 -45.67 -6.49 26.37
N GLU A 29 -44.76 -7.41 26.02
CA GLU A 29 -43.46 -7.49 26.68
C GLU A 29 -42.61 -6.27 26.37
N PHE A 30 -42.57 -5.82 25.11
CA PHE A 30 -41.91 -4.57 24.75
C PHE A 30 -42.55 -3.33 25.38
N GLN A 31 -43.91 -3.29 25.49
CA GLN A 31 -44.60 -2.16 26.10
C GLN A 31 -44.29 -2.00 27.60
N LYS A 32 -44.07 -3.11 28.34
CA LYS A 32 -43.67 -3.06 29.75
C LYS A 32 -42.35 -2.34 29.98
N SER A 33 -41.49 -2.30 28.98
CA SER A 33 -40.15 -1.71 29.07
C SER A 33 -40.11 -0.20 28.83
N GLY A 34 -41.24 0.42 28.43
CA GLY A 34 -41.29 1.86 28.13
C GLY A 34 -40.62 2.30 26.86
N GLU A 35 -40.16 1.37 26.00
CA GLU A 35 -39.57 1.67 24.71
C GLU A 35 -40.64 2.01 23.67
N THR A 36 -40.31 2.96 22.80
CA THR A 36 -41.14 3.25 21.65
C THR A 36 -40.80 2.23 20.57
N ILE A 37 -41.74 1.37 20.22
CA ILE A 37 -41.58 0.32 19.22
C ILE A 37 -42.63 0.47 18.13
N ASP A 38 -42.26 0.12 16.91
CA ASP A 38 -43.17 -0.10 15.78
C ASP A 38 -43.05 -1.56 15.34
N ILE A 39 -44.16 -2.35 15.55
CA ILE A 39 -44.19 -3.76 15.21
C ILE A 39 -45.16 -3.99 14.06
N ARG A 40 -44.62 -4.40 12.90
CA ARG A 40 -45.45 -4.91 11.80
C ARG A 40 -45.59 -6.42 11.92
N HIS A 41 -46.84 -6.87 12.03
CA HIS A 41 -47.21 -8.29 12.11
C HIS A 41 -47.51 -8.85 10.74
N VAL A 42 -46.97 -10.03 10.42
CA VAL A 42 -47.24 -10.79 9.21
C VAL A 42 -47.36 -12.28 9.54
N GLU A 43 -48.24 -12.98 8.81
CA GLU A 43 -48.63 -14.37 9.14
C GLU A 43 -48.12 -15.39 8.11
N ASN A 44 -47.62 -14.96 6.98
CA ASN A 44 -47.17 -15.82 5.88
C ASN A 44 -45.96 -15.25 5.14
N LEU A 45 -45.29 -16.11 4.31
CA LEU A 45 -44.10 -15.73 3.56
C LEU A 45 -44.32 -14.62 2.51
N ALA A 46 -45.52 -14.57 1.91
CA ALA A 46 -45.81 -13.56 0.86
C ALA A 46 -45.90 -12.16 1.48
N ASP A 47 -46.60 -12.02 2.63
CA ASP A 47 -46.68 -10.76 3.37
C ASP A 47 -45.33 -10.39 4.00
N PHE A 48 -44.54 -11.38 4.43
CA PHE A 48 -43.19 -11.18 4.93
C PHE A 48 -42.28 -10.62 3.82
N GLU A 49 -42.30 -11.23 2.65
CA GLU A 49 -41.53 -10.74 1.49
C GLU A 49 -41.92 -9.32 1.09
N LYS A 50 -43.21 -9.03 1.05
CA LYS A 50 -43.75 -7.71 0.72
C LYS A 50 -43.32 -6.68 1.79
N ALA A 51 -43.40 -7.02 3.07
CA ALA A 51 -42.99 -6.14 4.16
C ALA A 51 -41.50 -5.75 4.06
N LEU A 52 -40.62 -6.71 3.75
CA LEU A 52 -39.20 -6.46 3.56
C LEU A 52 -38.86 -5.50 2.41
N GLN A 53 -39.75 -5.37 1.43
CA GLN A 53 -39.58 -4.47 0.28
C GLN A 53 -40.14 -3.05 0.55
N GLU A 54 -41.18 -2.95 1.38
CA GLU A 54 -41.92 -1.71 1.59
C GLU A 54 -41.43 -0.86 2.75
N THR A 55 -40.80 -1.49 3.75
CA THR A 55 -40.49 -0.82 5.02
C THR A 55 -39.11 -1.21 5.53
N HIS A 56 -38.43 -0.29 6.18
CA HIS A 56 -37.17 -0.55 6.86
C HIS A 56 -37.44 -1.12 8.27
N PHE A 57 -36.77 -2.22 8.61
CA PHE A 57 -36.82 -2.84 9.93
C PHE A 57 -35.43 -2.89 10.55
N ASP A 58 -35.38 -2.85 11.90
CA ASP A 58 -34.16 -3.02 12.66
C ASP A 58 -33.88 -4.49 12.99
N VAL A 59 -34.96 -5.29 13.14
CA VAL A 59 -34.87 -6.70 13.53
C VAL A 59 -36.11 -7.47 13.06
N ILE A 60 -35.90 -8.76 12.83
CA ILE A 60 -36.98 -9.72 12.55
C ILE A 60 -37.13 -10.67 13.72
N LEU A 61 -38.36 -10.85 14.18
CA LEU A 61 -38.78 -11.88 15.12
C LEU A 61 -39.62 -12.88 14.35
N ALA A 62 -39.33 -14.17 14.43
CA ALA A 62 -40.08 -15.18 13.70
C ALA A 62 -40.37 -16.40 14.59
N ASP A 63 -41.64 -16.86 14.59
CA ASP A 63 -41.93 -18.17 15.15
C ASP A 63 -41.31 -19.28 14.29
N TYR A 64 -40.76 -20.26 14.93
CA TYR A 64 -40.11 -21.38 14.25
C TYR A 64 -41.09 -22.19 13.40
N ARG A 65 -42.31 -22.46 13.89
CA ARG A 65 -43.31 -23.29 13.22
C ARG A 65 -44.49 -22.44 12.77
N LEU A 66 -44.64 -22.32 11.48
CA LEU A 66 -45.72 -21.60 10.84
C LEU A 66 -46.50 -22.56 9.93
N PRO A 67 -47.77 -22.30 9.61
CA PRO A 67 -48.57 -23.16 8.73
C PRO A 67 -47.98 -23.30 7.35
N GLY A 68 -47.44 -24.48 7.03
CA GLY A 68 -46.90 -24.81 5.71
C GLY A 68 -45.42 -24.41 5.46
N PHE A 69 -44.75 -23.75 6.39
CA PHE A 69 -43.33 -23.37 6.29
C PHE A 69 -42.71 -23.17 7.71
N THR A 70 -41.43 -22.88 7.73
CA THR A 70 -40.68 -22.61 8.97
C THR A 70 -40.00 -21.24 8.92
N ALA A 71 -39.55 -20.72 10.04
CA ALA A 71 -38.73 -19.51 10.09
C ALA A 71 -37.43 -19.66 9.28
N LEU A 72 -36.90 -20.88 9.07
CA LEU A 72 -35.74 -21.11 8.25
C LEU A 72 -36.01 -20.81 6.76
N ASP A 73 -37.25 -21.07 6.29
CA ASP A 73 -37.64 -20.71 4.94
C ASP A 73 -37.69 -19.19 4.74
N ALA A 74 -38.21 -18.45 5.74
CA ALA A 74 -38.18 -16.99 5.78
C ALA A 74 -36.75 -16.43 5.85
N TRP A 75 -35.88 -17.05 6.62
CA TRP A 75 -34.45 -16.73 6.70
C TRP A 75 -33.76 -16.94 5.34
N GLN A 76 -34.01 -18.06 4.65
CA GLN A 76 -33.45 -18.32 3.34
C GLN A 76 -33.96 -17.33 2.29
N LEU A 77 -35.23 -16.96 2.33
CA LEU A 77 -35.84 -15.94 1.48
C LEU A 77 -35.11 -14.58 1.68
N MET A 78 -34.94 -14.17 2.92
CA MET A 78 -34.21 -12.93 3.25
C MET A 78 -32.78 -12.96 2.69
N LYS A 79 -32.04 -14.06 2.87
CA LYS A 79 -30.68 -14.23 2.33
C LYS A 79 -30.64 -14.18 0.80
N SER A 80 -31.61 -14.81 0.12
CA SER A 80 -31.67 -14.81 -1.34
C SER A 80 -31.85 -13.41 -1.94
N LYS A 81 -32.43 -12.50 -1.15
CA LYS A 81 -32.60 -11.08 -1.50
C LYS A 81 -31.45 -10.18 -1.04
N HIS A 82 -30.38 -10.75 -0.50
CA HIS A 82 -29.23 -10.02 0.06
C HIS A 82 -29.58 -9.03 1.17
N ILE A 83 -30.73 -9.25 1.85
CA ILE A 83 -31.13 -8.44 3.00
C ILE A 83 -30.37 -8.94 4.22
N ARG A 84 -29.71 -8.03 4.93
CA ARG A 84 -28.94 -8.31 6.14
C ARG A 84 -29.62 -7.61 7.31
N LEU A 85 -30.46 -8.35 8.05
CA LEU A 85 -31.10 -7.88 9.27
C LEU A 85 -30.89 -8.91 10.37
N PRO A 86 -30.83 -8.50 11.65
CA PRO A 86 -30.88 -9.43 12.75
C PRO A 86 -32.17 -10.26 12.69
N PHE A 87 -32.03 -11.56 12.80
CA PHE A 87 -33.13 -12.51 12.74
C PHE A 87 -33.14 -13.33 14.03
N ILE A 88 -34.19 -13.22 14.80
CA ILE A 88 -34.37 -13.90 16.10
C ILE A 88 -35.49 -14.91 15.99
N LEU A 89 -35.21 -16.13 16.37
CA LEU A 89 -36.22 -17.19 16.44
C LEU A 89 -36.96 -17.15 17.80
N LEU A 90 -38.27 -17.18 17.72
CA LEU A 90 -39.16 -17.44 18.88
C LEU A 90 -39.71 -18.85 18.73
N SER A 91 -39.72 -19.67 19.81
CA SER A 91 -40.27 -21.01 19.72
C SER A 91 -40.75 -21.55 21.07
N GLY A 92 -41.89 -22.28 21.04
CA GLY A 92 -42.44 -22.94 22.20
C GLY A 92 -41.83 -24.31 22.52
N ALA A 93 -41.25 -25.00 21.56
CA ALA A 93 -40.66 -26.34 21.74
C ALA A 93 -39.71 -26.71 20.58
N ILE A 94 -38.58 -26.08 20.54
CA ILE A 94 -37.48 -26.55 19.69
C ILE A 94 -36.52 -27.34 20.59
N GLY A 95 -36.13 -28.57 20.16
CA GLY A 95 -35.02 -29.27 20.80
C GLY A 95 -33.74 -28.46 20.68
N GLU A 96 -32.86 -28.48 21.67
CA GLU A 96 -31.57 -27.77 21.70
C GLU A 96 -30.76 -27.94 20.42
N THR A 97 -30.84 -29.09 19.79
CA THR A 97 -30.12 -29.39 18.52
C THR A 97 -30.59 -28.50 17.37
N ALA A 98 -31.88 -28.21 17.25
CA ALA A 98 -32.39 -27.35 16.17
C ALA A 98 -32.08 -25.85 16.41
N ALA A 99 -32.06 -25.41 17.66
CA ALA A 99 -31.62 -24.07 18.03
C ALA A 99 -30.15 -23.84 17.69
N VAL A 100 -29.27 -24.81 17.99
CA VAL A 100 -27.86 -24.74 17.64
C VAL A 100 -27.65 -24.73 16.11
N ALA A 101 -28.41 -25.56 15.38
CA ALA A 101 -28.34 -25.57 13.92
C ALA A 101 -28.76 -24.24 13.28
N ALA A 102 -29.79 -23.59 13.85
CA ALA A 102 -30.25 -22.28 13.40
C ALA A 102 -29.17 -21.18 13.58
N ILE A 103 -28.54 -21.15 14.76
CA ILE A 103 -27.43 -20.22 15.03
C ILE A 103 -26.25 -20.48 14.12
N GLN A 104 -25.88 -21.74 13.88
CA GLN A 104 -24.82 -22.10 12.93
C GLN A 104 -25.15 -21.70 11.46
N ALA A 105 -26.44 -21.68 11.11
CA ALA A 105 -26.90 -21.17 9.83
C ALA A 105 -26.81 -19.64 9.69
N GLY A 106 -26.49 -18.92 10.78
CA GLY A 106 -26.31 -17.47 10.81
C GLY A 106 -27.50 -16.67 11.34
N ILE A 107 -28.46 -17.32 11.98
CA ILE A 107 -29.54 -16.66 12.73
C ILE A 107 -28.93 -15.99 13.96
N SER A 108 -29.36 -14.76 14.27
CA SER A 108 -28.70 -13.89 15.25
C SER A 108 -28.89 -14.40 16.69
N ASP A 109 -30.08 -14.92 17.01
CA ASP A 109 -30.36 -15.45 18.33
C ASP A 109 -31.61 -16.34 18.34
N TYR A 110 -31.84 -17.02 19.46
CA TYR A 110 -32.99 -17.85 19.75
C TYR A 110 -33.58 -17.53 21.13
N LEU A 111 -34.91 -17.47 21.24
CA LEU A 111 -35.58 -17.23 22.48
C LEU A 111 -36.79 -18.18 22.66
N PRO A 112 -36.89 -18.93 23.79
CA PRO A 112 -38.04 -19.71 24.09
C PRO A 112 -39.29 -18.82 24.38
N LYS A 113 -40.47 -19.17 23.83
CA LYS A 113 -41.73 -18.44 24.06
C LYS A 113 -42.16 -18.46 25.54
N ASP A 114 -41.70 -19.45 26.33
CA ASP A 114 -41.97 -19.57 27.73
C ASP A 114 -41.25 -18.53 28.61
N ASP A 115 -40.19 -17.91 28.10
CA ASP A 115 -39.40 -16.90 28.81
C ASP A 115 -39.17 -15.64 27.95
N LEU A 116 -40.25 -14.92 27.65
CA LEU A 116 -40.22 -13.67 26.93
C LEU A 116 -39.63 -12.50 27.75
N THR A 117 -39.30 -12.68 29.01
CA THR A 117 -38.71 -11.63 29.86
C THR A 117 -37.36 -11.16 29.33
N LYS A 118 -36.63 -12.01 28.61
CA LYS A 118 -35.34 -11.72 27.98
C LYS A 118 -35.47 -11.13 26.59
N LEU A 119 -36.67 -11.06 26.00
CA LEU A 119 -36.92 -10.66 24.62
C LEU A 119 -36.26 -9.31 24.28
N ARG A 120 -36.48 -8.32 25.13
CA ARG A 120 -35.89 -7.00 24.98
C ARG A 120 -34.36 -7.06 24.90
N HIS A 121 -33.73 -7.71 25.86
CA HIS A 121 -32.28 -7.78 25.96
C HIS A 121 -31.66 -8.49 24.73
N VAL A 122 -32.26 -9.59 24.31
CA VAL A 122 -31.85 -10.36 23.13
C VAL A 122 -31.99 -9.51 21.87
N THR A 123 -33.11 -8.81 21.71
CA THR A 123 -33.38 -7.95 20.56
C THR A 123 -32.38 -6.78 20.50
N GLN A 124 -32.19 -6.06 21.59
CA GLN A 124 -31.23 -4.94 21.66
C GLN A 124 -29.83 -5.41 21.36
N ARG A 125 -29.38 -6.52 21.92
CA ARG A 125 -28.06 -7.10 21.65
C ARG A 125 -27.89 -7.47 20.20
N ALA A 126 -28.88 -8.09 19.56
CA ALA A 126 -28.82 -8.48 18.17
C ALA A 126 -28.74 -7.25 17.25
N VAL A 127 -29.52 -6.21 17.50
CA VAL A 127 -29.50 -4.96 16.75
C VAL A 127 -28.16 -4.23 16.92
N GLU A 128 -27.67 -4.11 18.14
CA GLU A 128 -26.38 -3.44 18.41
C GLU A 128 -25.21 -4.18 17.76
N MET A 129 -25.17 -5.52 17.87
CA MET A 129 -24.14 -6.32 17.23
C MET A 129 -24.16 -6.16 15.71
N HIS A 130 -25.35 -6.13 15.12
CA HIS A 130 -25.51 -5.89 13.70
C HIS A 130 -25.00 -4.51 13.27
N ARG A 131 -25.32 -3.47 14.04
CA ARG A 131 -24.82 -2.10 13.81
C ARG A 131 -23.29 -2.03 13.88
N ILE A 132 -22.69 -2.70 14.86
CA ILE A 132 -21.24 -2.76 15.01
C ILE A 132 -20.60 -3.44 13.80
N VAL A 133 -21.16 -4.55 13.32
CA VAL A 133 -20.65 -5.27 12.14
C VAL A 133 -20.72 -4.39 10.90
N LEU A 134 -21.87 -3.74 10.65
CA LEU A 134 -22.03 -2.84 9.50
C LEU A 134 -21.07 -1.64 9.57
N ALA A 135 -20.96 -1.01 10.73
CA ALA A 135 -20.05 0.13 10.93
C ALA A 135 -18.59 -0.28 10.70
N LYS A 136 -18.20 -1.49 11.12
CA LYS A 136 -16.87 -2.03 10.86
C LYS A 136 -16.63 -2.28 9.37
N GLU A 137 -17.57 -2.96 8.68
CA GLU A 137 -17.45 -3.19 7.23
C GLU A 137 -17.32 -1.89 6.46
N GLN A 138 -18.08 -0.86 6.84
CA GLN A 138 -17.98 0.46 6.22
C GLN A 138 -16.63 1.13 6.50
N ALA A 139 -16.16 1.12 7.74
CA ALA A 139 -14.87 1.69 8.10
C ALA A 139 -13.70 0.99 7.40
N ASP A 140 -13.76 -0.35 7.29
CA ASP A 140 -12.75 -1.14 6.57
C ASP A 140 -12.74 -0.79 5.06
N ALA A 141 -13.91 -0.59 4.46
CA ALA A 141 -14.03 -0.18 3.06
C ALA A 141 -13.48 1.25 2.82
N GLU A 142 -13.82 2.20 3.70
CA GLU A 142 -13.30 3.58 3.65
C GLU A 142 -11.77 3.62 3.83
N LEU A 143 -11.24 2.79 4.75
CA LEU A 143 -9.80 2.67 4.95
C LEU A 143 -9.10 2.13 3.71
N ALA A 144 -9.61 1.05 3.11
CA ALA A 144 -9.05 0.46 1.91
C ALA A 144 -9.05 1.45 0.71
N GLU A 145 -10.11 2.24 0.56
CA GLU A 145 -10.17 3.28 -0.47
C GLU A 145 -9.16 4.42 -0.19
N SER A 146 -9.02 4.84 1.07
CA SER A 146 -8.04 5.85 1.47
C SER A 146 -6.61 5.39 1.22
N GLU A 147 -6.29 4.14 1.58
CA GLU A 147 -4.96 3.55 1.31
C GLU A 147 -4.65 3.51 -0.19
N LYS A 148 -5.62 3.14 -1.02
CA LYS A 148 -5.47 3.13 -2.48
C LYS A 148 -5.22 4.53 -3.03
N ARG A 149 -5.95 5.55 -2.54
CA ARG A 149 -5.75 6.95 -2.95
C ARG A 149 -4.36 7.45 -2.55
N LEU A 150 -3.90 7.14 -1.33
CA LEU A 150 -2.57 7.51 -0.85
C LEU A 150 -1.47 6.86 -1.68
N ALA A 151 -1.59 5.58 -2.03
CA ALA A 151 -0.63 4.88 -2.89
C ALA A 151 -0.54 5.52 -4.29
N SER A 152 -1.68 5.81 -4.92
CA SER A 152 -1.72 6.51 -6.21
C SER A 152 -1.11 7.91 -6.14
N PHE A 153 -1.41 8.66 -5.08
CA PHE A 153 -0.82 9.99 -4.88
C PHE A 153 0.70 9.93 -4.72
N ALA A 154 1.21 8.97 -3.94
CA ALA A 154 2.63 8.75 -3.75
C ALA A 154 3.35 8.42 -5.07
N GLU A 155 2.73 7.59 -5.92
CA GLU A 155 3.24 7.27 -7.26
C GLU A 155 3.34 8.51 -8.16
N HIS A 156 2.25 9.30 -8.24
CA HIS A 156 2.24 10.54 -9.03
C HIS A 156 3.28 11.55 -8.54
N LEU A 157 3.41 11.72 -7.22
CA LEU A 157 4.42 12.59 -6.64
C LEU A 157 5.84 12.13 -6.99
N GLN A 158 6.09 10.83 -6.94
CA GLN A 158 7.37 10.24 -7.29
C GLN A 158 7.73 10.51 -8.75
N LEU A 159 6.78 10.33 -9.67
CA LEU A 159 6.97 10.62 -11.09
C LEU A 159 7.25 12.11 -11.33
N ALA A 160 6.51 13.00 -10.67
CA ALA A 160 6.72 14.44 -10.76
C ALA A 160 8.13 14.85 -10.28
N ILE A 161 8.60 14.29 -9.15
CA ILE A 161 9.94 14.54 -8.63
C ILE A 161 11.03 14.07 -9.63
N GLU A 162 10.88 12.91 -10.25
CA GLU A 162 11.86 12.43 -11.22
C GLU A 162 11.84 13.26 -12.53
N GLN A 163 10.67 13.73 -12.96
CA GLN A 163 10.55 14.66 -14.10
C GLN A 163 11.23 15.99 -13.81
N GLU A 164 11.00 16.57 -12.63
CA GLU A 164 11.62 17.82 -12.19
C GLU A 164 13.14 17.68 -12.10
N ARG A 165 13.64 16.59 -11.48
CA ARG A 165 15.08 16.30 -11.43
C ARG A 165 15.69 16.20 -12.83
N ALA A 166 14.98 15.59 -13.77
CA ALA A 166 15.46 15.48 -15.16
C ALA A 166 15.47 16.84 -15.88
N ALA A 167 14.51 17.72 -15.59
CA ALA A 167 14.46 19.07 -16.14
C ALA A 167 15.62 19.92 -15.61
N ILE A 168 15.81 19.96 -14.29
CA ILE A 168 16.92 20.68 -13.65
C ILE A 168 18.27 20.17 -14.13
N ALA A 169 18.46 18.86 -14.28
CA ALA A 169 19.72 18.32 -14.76
C ALA A 169 20.06 18.76 -16.20
N ARG A 170 19.05 18.88 -17.08
CA ARG A 170 19.23 19.40 -18.43
C ARG A 170 19.60 20.90 -18.43
N GLU A 171 18.89 21.69 -17.66
CA GLU A 171 19.15 23.13 -17.51
C GLU A 171 20.58 23.39 -16.98
N LEU A 172 21.00 22.64 -15.94
CA LEU A 172 22.38 22.69 -15.43
C LEU A 172 23.41 22.28 -16.48
N HIS A 173 23.10 21.31 -17.34
CA HIS A 173 24.01 20.89 -18.41
C HIS A 173 24.15 21.96 -19.47
N ASP A 174 23.03 22.52 -19.94
CA ASP A 174 23.00 23.44 -21.07
C ASP A 174 23.56 24.82 -20.66
N ASP A 175 23.12 25.37 -19.51
CA ASP A 175 23.49 26.72 -19.12
C ASP A 175 24.84 26.76 -18.40
N ILE A 176 25.02 25.96 -17.35
CA ILE A 176 26.26 26.01 -16.56
C ILE A 176 27.37 25.25 -17.25
N GLY A 177 27.07 24.07 -17.80
CA GLY A 177 28.05 23.28 -18.53
C GLY A 177 28.62 24.02 -19.76
N GLY A 178 27.73 24.65 -20.54
CA GLY A 178 28.08 25.47 -21.67
C GLY A 178 28.95 26.67 -21.27
N SER A 179 28.57 27.39 -20.22
CA SER A 179 29.33 28.55 -19.71
C SER A 179 30.73 28.16 -19.21
N LEU A 180 30.87 27.08 -18.46
CA LEU A 180 32.15 26.58 -17.97
C LEU A 180 33.05 26.12 -19.12
N ALA A 181 32.48 25.51 -20.19
CA ALA A 181 33.24 25.16 -21.40
C ALA A 181 33.76 26.37 -22.15
N ALA A 182 32.96 27.44 -22.28
CA ALA A 182 33.39 28.70 -22.89
C ALA A 182 34.54 29.34 -22.10
N ILE A 183 34.43 29.47 -20.78
CA ILE A 183 35.49 30.00 -19.91
C ILE A 183 36.80 29.17 -20.08
N ARG A 184 36.68 27.86 -20.14
CA ARG A 184 37.85 26.96 -20.36
C ARG A 184 38.54 27.25 -21.69
N PHE A 185 37.75 27.50 -22.74
CA PHE A 185 38.27 27.84 -24.04
C PHE A 185 39.03 29.18 -23.99
N ASP A 186 38.47 30.22 -23.37
CA ASP A 186 39.08 31.54 -23.23
C ASP A 186 40.38 31.49 -22.40
N LEU A 187 40.37 30.78 -21.25
CA LEU A 187 41.59 30.58 -20.46
C LEU A 187 42.68 29.85 -21.24
N SER A 188 42.30 28.83 -22.00
CA SER A 188 43.25 28.11 -22.88
C SER A 188 43.80 28.98 -24.00
N TRP A 189 42.96 29.89 -24.54
CA TRP A 189 43.41 30.85 -25.56
C TRP A 189 44.40 31.86 -24.96
N ILE A 190 44.12 32.47 -23.83
CA ILE A 190 44.99 33.43 -23.10
C ILE A 190 46.34 32.74 -22.79
N GLY A 191 46.32 31.54 -22.22
CA GLY A 191 47.53 30.80 -21.88
C GLY A 191 48.46 30.50 -23.07
N ARG A 192 47.87 30.36 -24.28
CA ARG A 192 48.65 30.12 -25.51
C ARG A 192 49.19 31.40 -26.14
N HIS A 193 48.61 32.57 -25.84
CA HIS A 193 48.96 33.85 -26.47
C HIS A 193 49.68 34.83 -25.53
N THR A 194 49.95 34.43 -24.27
CA THR A 194 50.74 35.22 -23.34
C THR A 194 52.11 34.60 -23.10
N THR A 195 53.10 35.45 -22.92
CA THR A 195 54.48 35.05 -22.53
C THR A 195 54.84 35.59 -21.15
N ASP A 196 53.92 36.38 -20.54
CA ASP A 196 54.13 36.96 -19.21
C ASP A 196 53.94 35.87 -18.11
N PRO A 197 55.00 35.61 -17.29
CA PRO A 197 54.96 34.57 -16.29
C PRO A 197 53.85 34.78 -15.20
N ALA A 198 53.54 36.04 -14.86
CA ALA A 198 52.49 36.34 -13.88
C ALA A 198 51.13 35.97 -14.46
N THR A 199 50.84 36.35 -15.70
CA THR A 199 49.62 36.00 -16.42
C THR A 199 49.46 34.48 -16.56
N ILE A 200 50.55 33.75 -16.91
CA ILE A 200 50.53 32.28 -16.99
C ILE A 200 50.17 31.65 -15.65
N ALA A 201 50.72 32.13 -14.53
CA ALA A 201 50.41 31.64 -13.19
C ALA A 201 48.94 31.84 -12.84
N HIS A 202 48.36 33.01 -13.17
CA HIS A 202 46.92 33.28 -12.95
C HIS A 202 46.03 32.44 -13.85
N VAL A 203 46.39 32.17 -15.10
CA VAL A 203 45.66 31.27 -16.00
C VAL A 203 45.62 29.84 -15.43
N HIS A 204 46.76 29.34 -14.94
CA HIS A 204 46.82 28.03 -14.32
C HIS A 204 45.90 27.94 -13.07
N ALA A 205 46.00 28.89 -12.15
CA ALA A 205 45.12 28.93 -10.96
C ALA A 205 43.63 29.01 -11.31
N ALA A 206 43.26 29.83 -12.32
CA ALA A 206 41.90 29.93 -12.80
C ALA A 206 41.41 28.61 -13.47
N THR A 207 42.27 27.93 -14.20
CA THR A 207 41.97 26.65 -14.82
C THR A 207 41.73 25.55 -13.77
N ASP A 208 42.53 25.53 -12.71
CA ASP A 208 42.33 24.59 -11.59
C ASP A 208 41.00 24.83 -10.87
N MET A 209 40.68 26.11 -10.58
CA MET A 209 39.36 26.47 -10.00
C MET A 209 38.22 26.08 -10.92
N LEU A 210 38.35 26.31 -12.22
CA LEU A 210 37.34 25.92 -13.22
C LEU A 210 37.15 24.40 -13.26
N GLN A 211 38.22 23.63 -13.16
CA GLN A 211 38.15 22.17 -13.12
C GLN A 211 37.34 21.68 -11.90
N HIS A 212 37.57 22.28 -10.73
CA HIS A 212 36.78 21.99 -9.53
C HIS A 212 35.30 22.34 -9.72
N ALA A 213 34.98 23.47 -10.39
CA ALA A 213 33.60 23.85 -10.69
C ALA A 213 32.92 22.88 -11.64
N VAL A 214 33.62 22.42 -12.70
CA VAL A 214 33.12 21.39 -13.62
C VAL A 214 32.82 20.08 -12.90
N GLU A 215 33.72 19.63 -12.04
CA GLU A 215 33.51 18.42 -11.25
C GLU A 215 32.35 18.54 -10.28
N ALA A 216 32.19 19.73 -9.65
CA ALA A 216 31.03 19.99 -8.78
C ALA A 216 29.72 19.95 -9.55
N ASN A 217 29.65 20.61 -10.71
CA ASN A 217 28.49 20.59 -11.61
C ASN A 217 28.14 19.16 -12.06
N GLN A 218 29.12 18.37 -12.46
CA GLN A 218 28.93 16.98 -12.83
C GLN A 218 28.36 16.16 -11.65
N ARG A 219 28.85 16.34 -10.42
CA ARG A 219 28.33 15.67 -9.23
C ARG A 219 26.87 16.01 -8.99
N ILE A 220 26.49 17.29 -9.14
CA ILE A 220 25.08 17.73 -8.98
C ILE A 220 24.20 17.08 -10.03
N MET A 221 24.59 17.13 -11.30
CA MET A 221 23.84 16.52 -12.40
C MET A 221 23.65 15.00 -12.19
N MET A 222 24.68 14.28 -11.75
CA MET A 222 24.61 12.85 -11.46
C MET A 222 23.65 12.52 -10.31
N ASN A 223 23.53 13.41 -9.33
CA ASN A 223 22.55 13.24 -8.24
C ASN A 223 21.11 13.52 -8.72
N LEU A 224 20.93 14.43 -9.65
CA LEU A 224 19.63 14.81 -10.19
C LEU A 224 19.14 13.80 -11.24
N ARG A 225 19.94 13.56 -12.28
CA ARG A 225 19.69 12.59 -13.34
C ARG A 225 20.99 11.85 -13.68
N PRO A 226 21.05 10.54 -13.50
CA PRO A 226 22.26 9.79 -13.84
C PRO A 226 22.37 9.66 -15.37
N ALA A 227 22.93 10.67 -16.03
CA ALA A 227 23.20 10.63 -17.48
C ALA A 227 24.08 9.43 -17.89
N ILE A 228 24.81 8.87 -16.93
CA ILE A 228 25.60 7.64 -17.11
C ILE A 228 24.70 6.43 -17.45
N LEU A 229 23.39 6.45 -17.13
CA LEU A 229 22.46 5.41 -17.54
C LEU A 229 22.23 5.37 -19.05
N ASP A 230 22.51 6.45 -19.76
CA ASP A 230 22.50 6.47 -21.25
C ASP A 230 23.62 5.59 -21.83
N GLN A 231 24.66 5.25 -21.00
CA GLN A 231 25.73 4.29 -21.34
C GLN A 231 25.44 2.87 -20.83
N GLY A 232 24.24 2.64 -20.29
CA GLY A 232 23.77 1.38 -19.73
C GLY A 232 23.99 1.25 -18.22
N LEU A 233 23.25 0.30 -17.63
CA LEU A 233 23.23 0.08 -16.17
C LEU A 233 24.58 -0.38 -15.62
N VAL A 234 25.31 -1.24 -16.33
CA VAL A 234 26.63 -1.74 -15.93
C VAL A 234 27.62 -0.59 -15.76
N ALA A 235 27.70 0.30 -16.74
CA ALA A 235 28.56 1.48 -16.67
C ALA A 235 28.19 2.40 -15.49
N ALA A 236 26.91 2.58 -15.27
CA ALA A 236 26.40 3.39 -14.18
C ALA A 236 26.75 2.84 -12.79
N ILE A 237 26.64 1.53 -12.58
CA ILE A 237 27.02 0.86 -11.33
C ILE A 237 28.54 0.93 -11.10
N HIS A 238 29.34 0.70 -12.13
CA HIS A 238 30.80 0.86 -12.01
C HIS A 238 31.21 2.28 -11.64
N TRP A 239 30.57 3.28 -12.25
CA TRP A 239 30.84 4.67 -11.93
C TRP A 239 30.46 5.00 -10.47
N LEU A 240 29.27 4.55 -10.02
CA LEU A 240 28.78 4.75 -8.65
C LEU A 240 29.75 4.16 -7.60
N GLY A 241 30.10 2.91 -7.74
CA GLY A 241 31.00 2.23 -6.82
C GLY A 241 32.41 2.82 -6.80
N SER A 242 32.97 3.15 -7.98
CA SER A 242 34.27 3.80 -8.10
C SER A 242 34.27 5.21 -7.50
N SER A 243 33.19 5.98 -7.69
CA SER A 243 33.03 7.32 -7.11
C SER A 243 32.88 7.26 -5.59
N PHE A 244 32.16 6.26 -5.08
CA PHE A 244 32.03 5.99 -3.65
C PHE A 244 33.38 5.65 -3.01
N SER A 245 34.11 4.72 -3.59
CA SER A 245 35.44 4.30 -3.10
C SER A 245 36.43 5.47 -3.03
N ARG A 246 36.52 6.29 -4.10
CA ARG A 246 37.39 7.48 -4.11
C ARG A 246 37.04 8.51 -3.04
N ARG A 247 35.74 8.70 -2.76
CA ARG A 247 35.26 9.70 -1.82
C ARG A 247 35.41 9.27 -0.35
N THR A 248 35.18 7.98 -0.07
CA THR A 248 35.15 7.45 1.30
C THR A 248 36.42 6.74 1.72
N GLY A 249 37.27 6.33 0.77
CA GLY A 249 38.41 5.46 1.02
C GLY A 249 38.04 4.01 1.31
N ILE A 250 36.75 3.65 1.25
CA ILE A 250 36.27 2.29 1.51
C ILE A 250 36.52 1.44 0.27
N GLU A 251 37.14 0.27 0.45
CA GLU A 251 37.32 -0.69 -0.62
C GLU A 251 35.99 -1.11 -1.20
N THR A 252 35.81 -0.97 -2.54
CA THR A 252 34.58 -1.31 -3.23
C THR A 252 34.83 -2.30 -4.34
N VAL A 253 34.37 -3.52 -4.16
CA VAL A 253 34.45 -4.60 -5.15
C VAL A 253 33.18 -4.60 -5.99
N ILE A 254 33.32 -4.46 -7.31
CA ILE A 254 32.17 -4.40 -8.24
C ILE A 254 32.25 -5.58 -9.19
N ARG A 255 31.17 -6.36 -9.24
CA ARG A 255 30.93 -7.41 -10.21
C ARG A 255 29.63 -7.09 -10.94
N ALA A 256 29.72 -6.80 -12.22
CA ALA A 256 28.54 -6.47 -13.01
C ALA A 256 28.57 -7.26 -14.31
N HIS A 257 27.60 -8.15 -14.47
CA HIS A 257 27.45 -8.98 -15.64
C HIS A 257 25.98 -9.10 -16.03
N LEU A 258 25.63 -8.58 -17.21
CA LEU A 258 24.32 -8.71 -17.81
C LEU A 258 24.44 -9.49 -19.12
N GLN A 259 23.65 -10.54 -19.27
CA GLN A 259 23.58 -11.30 -20.53
C GLN A 259 22.81 -10.53 -21.60
N ASN A 260 21.85 -9.70 -21.20
CA ASN A 260 21.03 -8.88 -22.07
C ASN A 260 20.93 -7.44 -21.53
N ASP A 261 21.32 -6.47 -22.34
CA ASP A 261 21.33 -5.04 -21.98
C ASP A 261 19.97 -4.34 -22.26
N GLN A 262 18.96 -5.08 -22.74
CA GLN A 262 17.63 -4.53 -23.07
C GLN A 262 16.73 -4.35 -21.84
N LEU A 263 17.22 -3.61 -20.86
CA LEU A 263 16.44 -3.24 -19.69
C LEU A 263 15.60 -1.99 -19.97
N THR A 264 14.35 -1.98 -19.49
CA THR A 264 13.52 -0.76 -19.54
C THR A 264 14.18 0.36 -18.73
N LYS A 265 13.95 1.62 -19.13
CA LYS A 265 14.48 2.78 -18.41
C LYS A 265 14.04 2.82 -16.95
N ALA A 266 12.84 2.32 -16.65
CA ALA A 266 12.30 2.22 -15.28
C ALA A 266 13.11 1.24 -14.43
N VAL A 267 13.44 0.07 -14.96
CA VAL A 267 14.27 -0.94 -14.29
C VAL A 267 15.68 -0.40 -14.03
N GLN A 268 16.32 0.17 -15.07
CA GLN A 268 17.67 0.76 -14.94
C GLN A 268 17.71 1.86 -13.87
N LEU A 269 16.72 2.77 -13.88
CA LEU A 269 16.65 3.87 -12.92
C LEU A 269 16.42 3.35 -11.48
N THR A 270 15.53 2.36 -11.30
CA THR A 270 15.26 1.77 -9.99
C THR A 270 16.50 1.07 -9.43
N ALA A 271 17.21 0.28 -10.25
CA ALA A 271 18.46 -0.38 -9.84
C ALA A 271 19.53 0.65 -9.47
N TYR A 272 19.72 1.68 -10.28
CA TYR A 272 20.66 2.76 -9.99
C TYR A 272 20.33 3.50 -8.68
N ARG A 273 19.07 3.88 -8.46
CA ARG A 273 18.63 4.56 -7.24
C ARG A 273 18.79 3.66 -6.00
N THR A 274 18.55 2.37 -6.14
CA THR A 274 18.80 1.40 -5.08
C THR A 274 20.27 1.38 -4.69
N ALA A 275 21.18 1.30 -5.68
CA ALA A 275 22.61 1.35 -5.42
C ALA A 275 23.06 2.68 -4.81
N GLN A 276 22.55 3.79 -5.31
CA GLN A 276 22.86 5.13 -4.81
C GLN A 276 22.47 5.31 -3.34
N GLU A 277 21.26 4.92 -2.98
CA GLU A 277 20.74 5.00 -1.60
C GLU A 277 21.49 4.05 -0.67
N ALA A 278 21.73 2.80 -1.12
CA ALA A 278 22.49 1.83 -0.35
C ALA A 278 23.89 2.35 -0.03
N LEU A 279 24.63 2.83 -1.01
CA LEU A 279 25.96 3.41 -0.82
C LEU A 279 25.95 4.67 0.06
N THR A 280 24.88 5.49 -0.05
CA THR A 280 24.71 6.66 0.82
C THR A 280 24.54 6.23 2.28
N ASN A 281 23.73 5.21 2.53
CA ASN A 281 23.48 4.68 3.86
C ASN A 281 24.73 4.01 4.43
N ILE A 282 25.46 3.25 3.62
CA ILE A 282 26.74 2.65 4.00
C ILE A 282 27.74 3.74 4.41
N GLY A 283 27.89 4.78 3.62
CA GLY A 283 28.83 5.87 3.91
C GLY A 283 28.47 6.67 5.18
N LYS A 284 27.18 6.74 5.54
CA LYS A 284 26.73 7.46 6.73
C LYS A 284 26.74 6.60 8.01
N TYR A 285 26.44 5.32 7.89
CA TYR A 285 26.06 4.52 9.05
C TYR A 285 26.84 3.23 9.25
N ALA A 286 27.40 2.61 8.19
CA ALA A 286 27.90 1.24 8.28
C ALA A 286 29.22 1.11 9.05
N GLN A 287 30.12 2.10 9.03
CA GLN A 287 31.48 2.02 9.59
C GLN A 287 32.24 0.78 9.07
N CYS A 288 32.07 0.48 7.79
CA CYS A 288 32.65 -0.69 7.14
C CYS A 288 34.03 -0.40 6.53
N THR A 289 34.78 -1.46 6.21
CA THR A 289 36.05 -1.39 5.48
C THR A 289 35.92 -1.83 4.05
N GLN A 290 34.88 -2.58 3.71
CA GLN A 290 34.63 -3.13 2.38
C GLN A 290 33.17 -3.11 2.01
N VAL A 291 32.88 -2.80 0.75
CA VAL A 291 31.57 -2.90 0.11
C VAL A 291 31.67 -3.81 -1.10
N LYS A 292 30.68 -4.67 -1.32
CA LYS A 292 30.54 -5.48 -2.51
C LYS A 292 29.27 -5.05 -3.25
N ILE A 293 29.37 -4.90 -4.56
CA ILE A 293 28.25 -4.62 -5.45
C ILE A 293 28.24 -5.71 -6.51
N ASP A 294 27.23 -6.55 -6.49
CA ASP A 294 27.04 -7.62 -7.46
C ASP A 294 25.77 -7.34 -8.27
N LEU A 295 25.95 -7.11 -9.58
CA LEU A 295 24.88 -6.93 -10.55
C LEU A 295 24.89 -8.11 -11.51
N ALA A 296 23.84 -8.90 -11.50
CA ALA A 296 23.65 -10.02 -12.39
C ALA A 296 22.30 -9.94 -13.08
N GLY A 297 22.23 -10.35 -14.33
CA GLY A 297 20.98 -10.44 -15.08
C GLY A 297 21.04 -11.56 -16.09
N ASP A 298 19.96 -12.33 -16.13
CA ASP A 298 19.66 -13.34 -17.16
C ASP A 298 18.46 -12.90 -18.01
N ASP A 299 17.86 -13.81 -18.77
CA ASP A 299 16.67 -13.53 -19.58
C ASP A 299 15.40 -13.30 -18.78
N ASN A 300 15.37 -13.65 -17.49
CA ASN A 300 14.17 -13.62 -16.65
C ASN A 300 14.24 -12.60 -15.53
N PHE A 301 15.41 -12.41 -14.92
CA PHE A 301 15.56 -11.57 -13.74
C PHE A 301 16.83 -10.73 -13.78
N LEU A 302 16.69 -9.48 -13.28
CA LEU A 302 17.80 -8.64 -12.86
C LEU A 302 17.92 -8.74 -11.34
N THR A 303 19.12 -9.01 -10.84
CA THR A 303 19.45 -8.98 -9.42
C THR A 303 20.60 -8.02 -9.16
N LEU A 304 20.40 -7.10 -8.22
CA LEU A 304 21.42 -6.18 -7.74
C LEU A 304 21.56 -6.38 -6.22
N GLU A 305 22.72 -6.82 -5.79
CA GLU A 305 23.06 -6.97 -4.38
C GLU A 305 24.14 -5.96 -3.98
N ILE A 306 23.94 -5.25 -2.88
CA ILE A 306 24.93 -4.36 -2.26
C ILE A 306 25.10 -4.78 -0.82
N ALA A 307 26.31 -5.22 -0.47
CA ALA A 307 26.63 -5.73 0.87
C ALA A 307 27.85 -4.98 1.46
N ASP A 308 27.75 -4.62 2.74
CA ASP A 308 28.85 -4.09 3.54
C ASP A 308 29.24 -5.04 4.67
N ASN A 309 30.48 -4.92 5.15
CA ASN A 309 30.99 -5.65 6.30
C ASN A 309 31.00 -4.81 7.60
N GLY A 310 30.06 -3.87 7.72
CA GLY A 310 30.01 -2.91 8.83
C GLY A 310 29.30 -3.41 10.08
N GLN A 311 28.86 -2.45 10.90
CA GLN A 311 28.24 -2.75 12.20
C GLN A 311 26.85 -3.37 12.12
N GLY A 312 26.19 -3.37 10.95
CA GLY A 312 24.81 -3.83 10.79
C GLY A 312 23.79 -2.93 11.48
N ILE A 313 22.51 -3.30 11.35
CA ILE A 313 21.36 -2.59 11.96
C ILE A 313 20.86 -3.41 13.15
N ASP A 314 20.66 -2.77 14.30
CA ASP A 314 20.02 -3.40 15.46
C ASP A 314 18.50 -3.47 15.23
N SER A 315 17.91 -4.67 15.30
CA SER A 315 16.48 -4.90 15.08
C SER A 315 15.57 -4.10 16.03
N ALA A 316 16.08 -3.69 17.20
CA ALA A 316 15.39 -2.82 18.15
C ALA A 316 15.22 -1.37 17.63
N ASN A 317 16.00 -0.95 16.63
CA ASN A 317 16.03 0.41 16.05
C ASN A 317 15.44 0.50 14.62
N ALA A 318 14.69 -0.49 14.15
CA ALA A 318 14.09 -0.51 12.82
C ALA A 318 13.10 0.65 12.53
N GLY A 319 12.78 1.47 13.55
CA GLY A 319 11.96 2.69 13.45
C GLY A 319 12.73 4.01 13.36
N SER A 320 14.07 4.00 13.27
CA SER A 320 14.92 5.19 13.23
C SER A 320 14.85 5.94 11.87
N PRO A 321 15.32 7.23 11.79
CA PRO A 321 15.18 8.11 10.61
C PRO A 321 15.71 7.55 9.27
N GLY A 322 16.53 6.49 9.29
CA GLY A 322 16.97 5.76 8.09
C GLY A 322 15.91 4.88 7.42
N GLY A 323 14.76 4.62 8.08
CA GLY A 323 13.70 3.73 7.57
C GLY A 323 12.92 4.28 6.36
N PHE A 324 12.90 5.59 6.16
CA PHE A 324 12.20 6.20 5.03
C PHE A 324 12.85 5.89 3.67
N GLY A 325 14.19 5.85 3.61
CA GLY A 325 14.92 5.51 2.38
C GLY A 325 14.64 4.09 1.92
N ILE A 326 14.75 3.11 2.81
CA ILE A 326 14.50 1.69 2.50
C ILE A 326 13.03 1.45 2.14
N LYS A 327 12.08 2.09 2.84
CA LYS A 327 10.65 1.99 2.51
C LYS A 327 10.38 2.52 1.11
N GLY A 328 10.94 3.67 0.74
CA GLY A 328 10.84 4.24 -0.60
C GLY A 328 11.44 3.36 -1.69
N LEU A 329 12.54 2.65 -1.40
CA LEU A 329 13.14 1.68 -2.32
C LEU A 329 12.23 0.45 -2.51
N LYS A 330 11.61 -0.07 -1.44
CA LYS A 330 10.66 -1.19 -1.53
C LYS A 330 9.45 -0.84 -2.38
N GLU A 331 8.88 0.35 -2.21
CA GLU A 331 7.75 0.81 -3.03
C GLU A 331 8.14 0.96 -4.51
N ARG A 332 9.31 1.53 -4.81
CA ARG A 332 9.81 1.62 -6.20
C ARG A 332 10.03 0.25 -6.84
N ALA A 333 10.58 -0.71 -6.09
CA ALA A 333 10.75 -2.07 -6.60
C ALA A 333 9.40 -2.69 -6.98
N LYS A 334 8.37 -2.52 -6.15
CA LYS A 334 7.01 -3.00 -6.42
C LYS A 334 6.39 -2.38 -7.68
N THR A 335 6.61 -1.08 -7.92
CA THR A 335 6.05 -0.37 -9.10
C THR A 335 6.52 -0.99 -10.43
N ILE A 336 7.70 -1.62 -10.44
CA ILE A 336 8.25 -2.30 -11.62
C ILE A 336 8.10 -3.82 -11.56
N GLY A 337 7.21 -4.33 -10.71
CA GLY A 337 6.97 -5.78 -10.53
C GLY A 337 8.10 -6.52 -9.79
N GLY A 338 9.05 -5.81 -9.22
CA GLY A 338 10.18 -6.36 -8.47
C GLY A 338 9.96 -6.37 -6.96
N TRP A 339 10.95 -6.86 -6.24
CA TRP A 339 10.99 -6.84 -4.77
C TRP A 339 12.37 -6.47 -4.26
N LEU A 340 12.40 -5.92 -3.04
CA LEU A 340 13.63 -5.54 -2.37
C LEU A 340 13.67 -6.15 -0.97
N ASP A 341 14.74 -6.91 -0.72
CA ASP A 341 15.04 -7.50 0.57
C ASP A 341 16.21 -6.78 1.27
N VAL A 342 16.18 -6.74 2.59
CA VAL A 342 17.23 -6.16 3.41
C VAL A 342 17.55 -7.14 4.53
N SER A 343 18.74 -7.70 4.48
CA SER A 343 19.28 -8.57 5.50
C SER A 343 20.38 -7.85 6.26
N SER A 344 20.27 -7.78 7.58
CA SER A 344 21.28 -7.13 8.43
C SER A 344 21.41 -7.87 9.74
N GLN A 345 22.66 -8.00 10.18
CA GLN A 345 23.00 -8.59 11.47
C GLN A 345 24.07 -7.74 12.14
N LYS A 346 23.86 -7.44 13.41
CA LYS A 346 24.81 -6.65 14.21
C LYS A 346 26.22 -7.24 14.20
N GLY A 347 27.18 -6.46 13.74
CA GLY A 347 28.59 -6.85 13.63
C GLY A 347 28.95 -7.67 12.40
N LEU A 348 27.98 -7.98 11.53
CA LEU A 348 28.20 -8.73 10.27
C LEU A 348 27.86 -7.92 9.00
N GLY A 349 27.38 -6.67 9.18
CA GLY A 349 27.05 -5.78 8.08
C GLY A 349 25.60 -5.86 7.63
N THR A 350 25.35 -5.25 6.47
CA THR A 350 24.02 -5.19 5.83
C THR A 350 24.13 -5.57 4.36
N SER A 351 23.16 -6.36 3.87
CA SER A 351 22.95 -6.64 2.45
C SER A 351 21.58 -6.14 2.01
N ILE A 352 21.53 -5.42 0.88
CA ILE A 352 20.32 -4.98 0.20
C ILE A 352 20.28 -5.68 -1.15
N THR A 353 19.22 -6.44 -1.40
CA THR A 353 19.03 -7.18 -2.64
C THR A 353 17.76 -6.70 -3.34
N LEU A 354 17.93 -6.17 -4.55
CA LEU A 354 16.84 -5.85 -5.47
C LEU A 354 16.74 -6.97 -6.51
N SER A 355 15.54 -7.52 -6.72
CA SER A 355 15.23 -8.46 -7.78
C SER A 355 14.07 -7.96 -8.62
N VAL A 356 14.24 -7.92 -9.94
CA VAL A 356 13.24 -7.40 -10.88
C VAL A 356 13.06 -8.40 -12.02
N PRO A 357 11.82 -8.84 -12.33
CA PRO A 357 11.57 -9.65 -13.51
C PRO A 357 11.83 -8.82 -14.77
N ILE A 358 12.52 -9.42 -15.75
CA ILE A 358 12.76 -8.84 -17.07
C ILE A 358 11.70 -9.42 -18.00
N GLU A 359 10.69 -8.62 -18.37
CA GLU A 359 9.72 -9.02 -19.38
C GLU A 359 10.39 -8.97 -20.77
N ASN A 360 10.92 -10.08 -21.19
CA ASN A 360 11.45 -10.26 -22.55
C ASN A 360 10.35 -10.84 -23.45
N ARG A 361 9.29 -10.04 -23.73
CA ARG A 361 8.29 -10.40 -24.73
C ARG A 361 8.07 -9.21 -25.66
N PRO A 362 8.60 -9.25 -26.89
CA PRO A 362 8.08 -8.36 -27.92
C PRO A 362 6.56 -8.64 -28.07
N PRO A 363 5.73 -7.61 -28.29
CA PRO A 363 4.32 -7.84 -28.59
C PRO A 363 4.25 -8.77 -29.80
N PRO A 364 3.29 -9.73 -29.84
CA PRO A 364 3.11 -10.55 -31.02
C PRO A 364 2.87 -9.62 -32.21
N GLU A 365 3.70 -9.71 -33.22
CA GLU A 365 3.47 -9.05 -34.49
C GLU A 365 2.05 -9.44 -34.93
N ALA A 366 1.21 -8.42 -35.12
CA ALA A 366 -0.11 -8.60 -35.70
C ALA A 366 0.11 -9.20 -37.08
N GLY A 367 -0.11 -10.50 -37.18
CA GLY A 367 -0.01 -11.23 -38.42
C GLY A 367 -0.90 -10.56 -39.46
N GLU A 368 -0.29 -10.07 -40.49
CA GLU A 368 -0.95 -9.78 -41.75
C GLU A 368 -1.65 -11.06 -42.20
N ASN A 369 -2.93 -11.11 -42.02
CA ASN A 369 -3.76 -12.06 -42.73
C ASN A 369 -3.87 -11.55 -44.16
N SER A 370 -3.00 -12.05 -45.02
CA SER A 370 -3.22 -12.14 -46.44
C SER A 370 -3.79 -13.56 -46.72
N GLU A 371 -5.02 -13.63 -47.01
CA GLU A 371 -5.77 -14.32 -48.08
C GLU A 371 -7.21 -14.60 -47.69
#